data_a23972fec1098b73e01e9afe0d7b4204
#
_entry.id   a23972fec1098b73e01e9afe0d7b4204
#
_cell.length_a   1.000
_cell.length_b   1.000
_cell.length_c   1.000
_cell.angle_alpha   90.00
_cell.angle_beta   90.00
_cell.angle_gamma   90.00
#
_symmetry.space_group_name_H-M   'P 1'
#
loop_
_entity.id
_entity.type
_entity.pdbx_description
1 polymer ?
#
loop_
_entity_poly.entity_id
_entity_poly.type
_entity_poly.pdbx_seq_one_letter_code
_entity_poly.pdbx_strand_id
1 'polypeptide(L)'
;MKIMTNGRWAAGAIALSALLTGVLGVQGSAAAACDVGIDPDAPVITKDDIVIQAPLSRIWEIQTDIDSWPSWQPGVVSATVQTPGRLRVGSVFHWLVEGLDVTSTVEQIRPRHRIVWGGPGNGITATHVWTFTQGRDGVHVHTEESWAGAPVEADVKYAQAALDASLDAWLNNLKKAAEQPPHGGK
;
A
#
# COMPACT_ATOMS: atom_id res chain seq x y z
N MET A 1 91.11 -9.05 37.21
CA MET A 1 91.50 -10.49 37.04
C MET A 1 90.27 -11.27 36.55
N LYS A 2 90.34 -11.74 35.31
CA LYS A 2 89.64 -12.96 34.80
C LYS A 2 88.11 -13.05 35.00
N ILE A 3 87.25 -13.50 34.12
CA ILE A 3 87.34 -14.18 32.83
C ILE A 3 85.97 -14.09 32.19
N MET A 4 85.97 -14.01 30.86
CA MET A 4 84.86 -14.17 29.92
C MET A 4 83.95 -15.41 30.18
N THR A 5 82.69 -15.35 29.81
CA THR A 5 82.10 -16.41 28.96
C THR A 5 80.86 -15.91 28.25
N ASN A 6 80.84 -16.17 26.96
CA ASN A 6 79.81 -15.92 26.01
C ASN A 6 78.59 -16.86 26.22
N GLY A 7 77.39 -16.35 26.10
CA GLY A 7 76.21 -17.17 25.96
C GLY A 7 75.29 -16.61 24.89
N ARG A 8 75.40 -17.16 23.70
CA ARG A 8 74.49 -16.91 22.55
C ARG A 8 73.16 -17.56 22.85
N TRP A 9 72.08 -16.79 22.86
CA TRP A 9 70.73 -17.34 22.82
C TRP A 9 70.07 -17.04 21.47
N ALA A 10 69.66 -18.11 20.82
CA ALA A 10 69.04 -18.14 19.52
C ALA A 10 67.65 -17.48 19.58
N ALA A 11 67.37 -16.60 18.63
CA ALA A 11 66.07 -16.04 18.40
C ALA A 11 65.14 -17.10 17.79
N GLY A 12 64.13 -17.52 18.57
CA GLY A 12 63.02 -18.31 18.03
C GLY A 12 61.97 -17.39 17.47
N ALA A 13 61.83 -17.39 16.14
CA ALA A 13 60.73 -16.71 15.48
C ALA A 13 59.45 -17.50 15.65
N ILE A 14 58.50 -16.96 16.40
CA ILE A 14 57.13 -17.50 16.47
C ILE A 14 56.36 -16.86 15.31
N ALA A 15 56.05 -17.66 14.31
CA ALA A 15 55.15 -17.30 13.25
C ALA A 15 53.69 -17.31 13.76
N LEU A 16 53.09 -16.17 13.94
CA LEU A 16 51.69 -16.05 14.26
C LEU A 16 50.88 -16.19 12.96
N SER A 17 50.30 -17.37 12.71
CA SER A 17 49.36 -17.60 11.61
C SER A 17 48.03 -16.99 11.98
N ALA A 18 47.72 -15.84 11.38
CA ALA A 18 46.40 -15.23 11.47
C ALA A 18 45.43 -16.00 10.54
N LEU A 19 44.56 -16.81 11.15
CA LEU A 19 43.40 -17.39 10.47
C LEU A 19 42.37 -16.28 10.22
N LEU A 20 42.32 -15.75 8.98
CA LEU A 20 41.18 -14.96 8.53
C LEU A 20 39.98 -15.90 8.31
N THR A 21 39.09 -15.96 9.27
CA THR A 21 37.75 -16.51 9.07
C THR A 21 36.93 -15.50 8.29
N GLY A 22 36.87 -15.71 6.96
CA GLY A 22 35.97 -14.95 6.09
C GLY A 22 34.53 -15.28 6.45
N VAL A 23 33.85 -14.34 7.10
CA VAL A 23 32.38 -14.37 7.22
C VAL A 23 31.82 -14.07 5.84
N LEU A 24 31.40 -15.10 5.11
CA LEU A 24 30.58 -14.97 3.92
C LEU A 24 29.21 -14.42 4.38
N GLY A 25 29.07 -13.11 4.27
CA GLY A 25 27.78 -12.46 4.42
C GLY A 25 26.84 -12.98 3.34
N VAL A 26 25.86 -13.80 3.72
CA VAL A 26 24.73 -14.14 2.87
C VAL A 26 23.96 -12.84 2.67
N GLN A 27 24.20 -12.15 1.58
CA GLN A 27 23.34 -11.09 1.09
C GLN A 27 22.06 -11.77 0.60
N GLY A 28 21.09 -11.87 1.48
CA GLY A 28 19.73 -12.22 1.11
C GLY A 28 19.23 -11.15 0.16
N SER A 29 19.17 -11.46 -1.14
CA SER A 29 18.40 -10.67 -2.09
C SER A 29 16.97 -10.66 -1.57
N ALA A 30 16.52 -9.53 -1.04
CA ALA A 30 15.10 -9.30 -0.83
C ALA A 30 14.46 -9.40 -2.21
N ALA A 31 13.78 -10.51 -2.47
CA ALA A 31 12.93 -10.63 -3.65
C ALA A 31 11.99 -9.42 -3.62
N ALA A 32 12.05 -8.59 -4.65
CA ALA A 32 11.09 -7.52 -4.81
C ALA A 32 9.71 -8.19 -4.83
N ALA A 33 8.92 -7.98 -3.78
CA ALA A 33 7.56 -8.47 -3.76
C ALA A 33 6.86 -7.87 -4.99
N CYS A 34 6.36 -8.73 -5.89
CA CYS A 34 5.58 -8.28 -7.02
C CYS A 34 4.43 -7.42 -6.51
N ASP A 35 4.15 -6.31 -7.20
CA ASP A 35 3.02 -5.47 -6.86
C ASP A 35 1.73 -6.25 -7.10
N VAL A 36 0.86 -6.24 -6.08
CA VAL A 36 -0.52 -6.72 -6.24
C VAL A 36 -1.24 -5.73 -7.14
N GLY A 37 -1.91 -6.20 -8.16
CA GLY A 37 -2.61 -5.39 -9.16
C GLY A 37 -4.06 -5.82 -9.32
N ILE A 38 -4.79 -5.10 -10.17
CA ILE A 38 -6.11 -5.51 -10.63
C ILE A 38 -6.02 -6.80 -11.44
N ASP A 39 -7.14 -7.50 -11.58
CA ASP A 39 -7.25 -8.59 -12.54
C ASP A 39 -7.31 -8.02 -13.97
N PRO A 40 -6.27 -8.25 -14.81
CA PRO A 40 -6.22 -7.70 -16.16
C PRO A 40 -7.22 -8.36 -17.12
N ASP A 41 -7.77 -9.53 -16.76
CA ASP A 41 -8.71 -10.29 -17.55
C ASP A 41 -10.18 -10.08 -17.10
N ALA A 42 -10.40 -9.21 -16.10
CA ALA A 42 -11.74 -8.89 -15.61
C ALA A 42 -12.60 -8.23 -16.71
N PRO A 43 -13.89 -8.57 -16.80
CA PRO A 43 -14.79 -8.01 -17.81
C PRO A 43 -15.03 -6.52 -17.68
N VAL A 44 -14.79 -5.96 -16.50
CA VAL A 44 -14.91 -4.51 -16.20
C VAL A 44 -13.66 -4.02 -15.51
N ILE A 45 -13.04 -2.99 -16.08
CA ILE A 45 -11.85 -2.34 -15.54
C ILE A 45 -11.99 -0.84 -15.75
N THR A 46 -11.78 -0.06 -14.69
CA THR A 46 -11.68 1.40 -14.75
C THR A 46 -10.33 1.86 -14.19
N LYS A 47 -9.76 2.87 -14.82
CA LYS A 47 -8.55 3.58 -14.37
C LYS A 47 -8.80 5.07 -14.48
N ASP A 48 -8.44 5.80 -13.44
CA ASP A 48 -8.65 7.24 -13.38
C ASP A 48 -7.57 7.95 -12.57
N ASP A 49 -7.39 9.25 -12.80
CA ASP A 49 -6.33 10.08 -12.26
C ASP A 49 -6.84 11.46 -11.84
N ILE A 50 -6.31 11.98 -10.74
CA ILE A 50 -6.56 13.37 -10.34
C ILE A 50 -5.31 13.98 -9.69
N VAL A 51 -5.17 15.32 -9.81
CA VAL A 51 -4.17 16.09 -9.06
C VAL A 51 -4.84 16.80 -7.89
N ILE A 52 -4.32 16.58 -6.68
CA ILE A 52 -4.85 17.13 -5.43
C ILE A 52 -3.85 18.12 -4.83
N GLN A 53 -4.32 19.34 -4.51
CA GLN A 53 -3.52 20.43 -3.93
C GLN A 53 -3.54 20.37 -2.39
N ALA A 54 -3.06 19.26 -1.85
CA ALA A 54 -2.96 19.06 -0.41
C ALA A 54 -1.69 18.25 -0.06
N PRO A 55 -1.22 18.29 1.20
CA PRO A 55 -0.10 17.46 1.61
C PRO A 55 -0.39 15.97 1.43
N LEU A 56 0.57 15.21 0.90
CA LEU A 56 0.45 13.76 0.67
C LEU A 56 0.06 13.00 1.94
N SER A 57 0.56 13.40 3.11
CA SER A 57 0.19 12.80 4.39
C SER A 57 -1.31 12.92 4.67
N ARG A 58 -1.90 14.10 4.38
CA ARG A 58 -3.31 14.37 4.61
C ARG A 58 -4.19 13.53 3.66
N ILE A 59 -3.84 13.49 2.37
CA ILE A 59 -4.57 12.68 1.38
C ILE A 59 -4.55 11.21 1.79
N TRP A 60 -3.37 10.72 2.17
CA TRP A 60 -3.18 9.35 2.65
C TRP A 60 -4.00 9.04 3.90
N GLU A 61 -4.00 9.93 4.89
CA GLU A 61 -4.76 9.79 6.12
C GLU A 61 -6.27 9.70 5.83
N ILE A 62 -6.81 10.61 5.00
CA ILE A 62 -8.22 10.60 4.62
C ILE A 62 -8.59 9.28 3.92
N GLN A 63 -7.76 8.83 2.98
CA GLN A 63 -8.02 7.60 2.22
C GLN A 63 -7.91 6.34 3.08
N THR A 64 -7.04 6.32 4.09
CA THR A 64 -6.79 5.13 4.92
C THR A 64 -7.51 5.13 6.27
N ASP A 65 -8.17 6.21 6.62
CA ASP A 65 -9.10 6.27 7.77
C ASP A 65 -10.50 5.78 7.33
N ILE A 66 -10.58 4.45 7.16
CA ILE A 66 -11.74 3.76 6.57
C ILE A 66 -13.02 4.03 7.36
N ASP A 67 -12.96 4.05 8.69
CA ASP A 67 -14.12 4.29 9.55
C ASP A 67 -14.71 5.70 9.34
N SER A 68 -13.93 6.63 8.81
CA SER A 68 -14.33 8.01 8.51
C SER A 68 -14.89 8.21 7.10
N TRP A 69 -14.84 7.22 6.21
CA TRP A 69 -15.31 7.35 4.82
C TRP A 69 -16.73 7.91 4.67
N PRO A 70 -17.73 7.49 5.50
CA PRO A 70 -19.08 8.03 5.39
C PRO A 70 -19.18 9.55 5.58
N SER A 71 -18.17 10.16 6.22
CA SER A 71 -18.16 11.61 6.48
C SER A 71 -17.80 12.47 5.28
N TRP A 72 -17.12 11.90 4.28
CA TRP A 72 -16.64 12.65 3.11
C TRP A 72 -16.96 11.97 1.77
N GLN A 73 -17.30 10.68 1.75
CA GLN A 73 -17.67 9.91 0.56
C GLN A 73 -19.16 9.56 0.63
N PRO A 74 -20.03 10.35 -0.04
CA PRO A 74 -21.50 10.17 0.07
C PRO A 74 -22.02 8.82 -0.41
N GLY A 75 -21.28 8.14 -1.31
CA GLY A 75 -21.63 6.78 -1.75
C GLY A 75 -21.44 5.72 -0.69
N VAL A 76 -20.64 6.01 0.37
CA VAL A 76 -20.39 5.08 1.48
C VAL A 76 -21.36 5.37 2.63
N VAL A 77 -22.24 4.43 2.88
CA VAL A 77 -23.25 4.52 3.96
C VAL A 77 -22.65 4.18 5.33
N SER A 78 -21.78 3.17 5.35
CA SER A 78 -21.04 2.75 6.53
C SER A 78 -19.72 2.10 6.13
N ALA A 79 -18.70 2.23 6.99
CA ALA A 79 -17.45 1.52 6.85
C ALA A 79 -16.88 1.25 8.24
N THR A 80 -16.31 0.05 8.45
CA THR A 80 -15.75 -0.34 9.75
C THR A 80 -14.58 -1.30 9.57
N VAL A 81 -13.44 -0.94 10.14
CA VAL A 81 -12.28 -1.83 10.20
C VAL A 81 -12.53 -2.90 11.26
N GLN A 82 -12.55 -4.16 10.83
CA GLN A 82 -12.80 -5.31 11.70
C GLN A 82 -11.53 -5.82 12.38
N THR A 83 -10.37 -5.58 11.78
CA THR A 83 -9.08 -6.02 12.32
C THR A 83 -8.50 -4.95 13.26
N PRO A 84 -8.32 -5.24 14.57
CA PRO A 84 -7.80 -4.25 15.51
C PRO A 84 -6.40 -3.72 15.15
N GLY A 85 -6.15 -2.45 15.49
CA GLY A 85 -4.85 -1.80 15.35
C GLY A 85 -4.67 -1.07 14.02
N ARG A 86 -3.43 -0.77 13.69
CA ARG A 86 -3.10 -0.06 12.44
C ARG A 86 -3.41 -0.90 11.23
N LEU A 87 -3.86 -0.24 10.17
CA LEU A 87 -4.10 -0.85 8.87
C LEU A 87 -2.80 -1.48 8.34
N ARG A 88 -2.86 -2.74 7.91
CA ARG A 88 -1.75 -3.55 7.41
C ARG A 88 -2.25 -4.59 6.43
N VAL A 89 -1.34 -5.25 5.74
CA VAL A 89 -1.70 -6.42 4.91
C VAL A 89 -2.44 -7.45 5.78
N GLY A 90 -3.55 -7.95 5.26
CA GLY A 90 -4.48 -8.84 5.96
C GLY A 90 -5.49 -8.12 6.86
N SER A 91 -5.47 -6.79 6.97
CA SER A 91 -6.57 -6.06 7.63
C SER A 91 -7.85 -6.22 6.84
N VAL A 92 -8.93 -6.54 7.56
CA VAL A 92 -10.27 -6.71 7.00
C VAL A 92 -11.15 -5.54 7.41
N PHE A 93 -11.95 -5.05 6.49
CA PHE A 93 -12.96 -4.04 6.75
C PHE A 93 -14.26 -4.36 5.98
N HIS A 94 -15.36 -3.99 6.58
CA HIS A 94 -16.70 -4.14 6.03
C HIS A 94 -17.28 -2.76 5.71
N TRP A 95 -17.93 -2.63 4.56
CA TRP A 95 -18.50 -1.37 4.14
C TRP A 95 -19.70 -1.56 3.22
N LEU A 96 -20.64 -0.61 3.33
CA LEU A 96 -21.83 -0.53 2.50
C LEU A 96 -21.67 0.67 1.57
N VAL A 97 -21.57 0.43 0.27
CA VAL A 97 -21.34 1.45 -0.75
C VAL A 97 -22.29 1.25 -1.90
N GLU A 98 -23.06 2.29 -2.25
CA GLU A 98 -23.97 2.29 -3.42
C GLU A 98 -24.89 1.06 -3.48
N GLY A 99 -25.30 0.54 -2.31
CA GLY A 99 -26.14 -0.64 -2.18
C GLY A 99 -25.39 -1.98 -2.21
N LEU A 100 -24.07 -1.98 -2.40
CA LEU A 100 -23.24 -3.17 -2.29
C LEU A 100 -22.78 -3.37 -0.85
N ASP A 101 -22.92 -4.58 -0.35
CA ASP A 101 -22.42 -5.03 0.95
C ASP A 101 -21.09 -5.75 0.73
N VAL A 102 -19.99 -5.12 1.12
CA VAL A 102 -18.64 -5.54 0.73
C VAL A 102 -17.78 -5.82 1.94
N THR A 103 -17.07 -6.95 1.91
CA THR A 103 -15.98 -7.25 2.84
C THR A 103 -14.67 -7.26 2.08
N SER A 104 -13.79 -6.32 2.42
CA SER A 104 -12.50 -6.16 1.76
C SER A 104 -11.34 -6.54 2.68
N THR A 105 -10.29 -7.06 2.08
CA THR A 105 -9.01 -7.36 2.73
C THR A 105 -7.91 -6.49 2.11
N VAL A 106 -7.09 -5.86 2.94
CA VAL A 106 -5.90 -5.14 2.47
C VAL A 106 -4.86 -6.15 2.00
N GLU A 107 -4.53 -6.13 0.73
CA GLU A 107 -3.61 -7.06 0.08
C GLU A 107 -2.19 -6.49 -0.05
N GLN A 108 -2.08 -5.17 -0.18
CA GLN A 108 -0.81 -4.45 -0.18
C GLN A 108 -0.98 -3.09 0.49
N ILE A 109 0.05 -2.66 1.23
CA ILE A 109 0.13 -1.30 1.76
C ILE A 109 1.58 -0.85 1.83
N ARG A 110 1.87 0.27 1.17
CA ARG A 110 3.14 1.03 1.25
C ARG A 110 2.77 2.44 1.65
N PRO A 111 2.99 2.84 2.91
CA PRO A 111 2.50 4.11 3.44
C PRO A 111 2.83 5.31 2.56
N ARG A 112 1.82 6.12 2.25
CA ARG A 112 1.89 7.32 1.41
C ARG A 112 2.32 7.08 -0.03
N HIS A 113 2.26 5.84 -0.47
CA HIS A 113 2.62 5.49 -1.85
C HIS A 113 1.56 4.60 -2.51
N ARG A 114 1.15 3.51 -1.88
CA ARG A 114 0.24 2.55 -2.51
C ARG A 114 -0.58 1.80 -1.46
N ILE A 115 -1.86 1.58 -1.76
CA ILE A 115 -2.70 0.64 -1.04
C ILE A 115 -3.55 -0.14 -2.04
N VAL A 116 -3.70 -1.43 -1.78
CA VAL A 116 -4.56 -2.34 -2.55
C VAL A 116 -5.43 -3.09 -1.58
N TRP A 117 -6.70 -3.17 -1.90
CA TRP A 117 -7.64 -4.05 -1.22
C TRP A 117 -8.55 -4.73 -2.24
N GLY A 118 -9.07 -5.87 -1.88
CA GLY A 118 -9.99 -6.63 -2.70
C GLY A 118 -10.92 -7.46 -1.83
N GLY A 119 -11.92 -8.04 -2.46
CA GLY A 119 -12.85 -8.93 -1.80
C GLY A 119 -14.18 -9.09 -2.52
N PRO A 120 -15.04 -9.99 -2.01
CA PRO A 120 -16.36 -10.20 -2.56
C PRO A 120 -17.38 -9.20 -1.98
N GLY A 121 -18.34 -8.85 -2.83
CA GLY A 121 -19.54 -8.10 -2.44
C GLY A 121 -20.68 -8.40 -3.41
N ASN A 122 -21.82 -8.92 -2.94
CA ASN A 122 -23.02 -9.20 -3.74
C ASN A 122 -22.76 -10.05 -5.00
N GLY A 123 -21.81 -11.00 -4.92
CA GLY A 123 -21.43 -11.86 -6.07
C GLY A 123 -20.45 -11.24 -7.05
N ILE A 124 -19.98 -10.02 -6.78
CA ILE A 124 -18.88 -9.36 -7.49
C ILE A 124 -17.58 -9.62 -6.72
N THR A 125 -16.51 -9.94 -7.43
CA THR A 125 -15.15 -9.93 -6.92
C THR A 125 -14.45 -8.70 -7.46
N ALA A 126 -13.89 -7.87 -6.57
CA ALA A 126 -13.22 -6.63 -6.93
C ALA A 126 -11.79 -6.60 -6.39
N THR A 127 -10.89 -5.95 -7.14
CA THR A 127 -9.58 -5.52 -6.67
C THR A 127 -9.41 -4.04 -6.97
N HIS A 128 -9.15 -3.24 -5.95
CA HIS A 128 -9.05 -1.79 -6.02
C HIS A 128 -7.64 -1.34 -5.60
N VAL A 129 -7.00 -0.61 -6.45
CA VAL A 129 -5.62 -0.12 -6.32
C VAL A 129 -5.61 1.39 -6.24
N TRP A 130 -4.85 1.92 -5.30
CA TRP A 130 -4.58 3.35 -5.16
C TRP A 130 -3.08 3.62 -5.13
N THR A 131 -2.63 4.58 -5.91
CA THR A 131 -1.24 5.02 -5.97
C THR A 131 -1.16 6.54 -5.80
N PHE A 132 -0.21 7.00 -4.98
CA PHE A 132 -0.02 8.41 -4.62
C PHE A 132 1.39 8.82 -4.95
N THR A 133 1.56 9.85 -5.76
CA THR A 133 2.88 10.34 -6.18
C THR A 133 2.98 11.85 -5.98
N GLN A 134 3.96 12.31 -5.19
CA GLN A 134 4.21 13.73 -5.03
C GLN A 134 4.79 14.31 -6.32
N GLY A 135 4.09 15.26 -6.94
CA GLY A 135 4.52 16.03 -8.10
C GLY A 135 4.89 17.48 -7.74
N ARG A 136 5.26 18.26 -8.75
CA ARG A 136 5.52 19.70 -8.62
C ARG A 136 4.22 20.51 -8.56
N ASP A 137 3.20 20.00 -9.17
CA ASP A 137 1.86 20.58 -9.37
C ASP A 137 0.82 20.04 -8.40
N GLY A 138 1.25 19.30 -7.37
CA GLY A 138 0.38 18.66 -6.37
C GLY A 138 0.69 17.18 -6.19
N VAL A 139 -0.24 16.44 -5.59
CA VAL A 139 -0.16 14.99 -5.46
C VAL A 139 -0.98 14.36 -6.58
N HIS A 140 -0.34 13.56 -7.41
CA HIS A 140 -0.99 12.74 -8.41
C HIS A 140 -1.55 11.50 -7.71
N VAL A 141 -2.86 11.36 -7.74
CA VAL A 141 -3.59 10.19 -7.22
C VAL A 141 -4.11 9.42 -8.41
N HIS A 142 -3.66 8.19 -8.54
CA HIS A 142 -4.11 7.23 -9.53
C HIS A 142 -4.91 6.13 -8.85
N THR A 143 -6.04 5.76 -9.42
CA THR A 143 -6.83 4.61 -8.99
C THR A 143 -7.15 3.70 -10.16
N GLU A 144 -7.19 2.40 -9.89
CA GLU A 144 -7.68 1.41 -10.85
C GLU A 144 -8.44 0.32 -10.10
N GLU A 145 -9.52 -0.14 -10.68
CA GLU A 145 -10.33 -1.20 -10.12
C GLU A 145 -10.80 -2.17 -11.20
N SER A 146 -10.86 -3.45 -10.84
CA SER A 146 -11.40 -4.52 -11.68
C SER A 146 -12.57 -5.19 -11.00
N TRP A 147 -13.64 -5.47 -11.76
CA TRP A 147 -14.82 -6.20 -11.30
C TRP A 147 -15.06 -7.43 -12.17
N ALA A 148 -15.33 -8.57 -11.50
CA ALA A 148 -15.71 -9.85 -12.14
C ALA A 148 -16.84 -10.52 -11.37
N GLY A 149 -17.51 -11.47 -12.01
CA GLY A 149 -18.58 -12.29 -11.42
C GLY A 149 -19.91 -12.18 -12.15
N ALA A 150 -20.82 -13.08 -11.83
CA ALA A 150 -22.08 -13.23 -12.54
C ALA A 150 -22.93 -11.94 -12.67
N PRO A 151 -23.04 -11.06 -11.64
CA PRO A 151 -23.76 -9.80 -11.80
C PRO A 151 -23.12 -8.85 -12.81
N VAL A 152 -21.78 -8.84 -12.90
CA VAL A 152 -21.02 -8.04 -13.86
C VAL A 152 -21.22 -8.57 -15.27
N GLU A 153 -21.10 -9.88 -15.44
CA GLU A 153 -21.26 -10.57 -16.72
C GLU A 153 -22.69 -10.48 -17.29
N ALA A 154 -23.68 -10.33 -16.41
CA ALA A 154 -25.08 -10.17 -16.82
C ALA A 154 -25.34 -8.87 -17.59
N ASP A 155 -24.64 -7.78 -17.25
CA ASP A 155 -24.68 -6.49 -17.97
C ASP A 155 -23.36 -5.73 -17.81
N VAL A 156 -22.37 -6.14 -18.61
CA VAL A 156 -21.02 -5.53 -18.61
C VAL A 156 -21.08 -4.03 -18.89
N LYS A 157 -21.96 -3.60 -19.76
CA LYS A 157 -22.08 -2.17 -20.12
C LYS A 157 -22.57 -1.34 -18.94
N TYR A 158 -23.55 -1.82 -18.22
CA TYR A 158 -24.07 -1.15 -17.03
C TYR A 158 -23.00 -1.17 -15.90
N ALA A 159 -22.37 -2.31 -15.67
CA ALA A 159 -21.34 -2.44 -14.64
C ALA A 159 -20.13 -1.54 -14.93
N GLN A 160 -19.70 -1.41 -16.21
CA GLN A 160 -18.63 -0.48 -16.60
C GLN A 160 -19.01 0.96 -16.29
N ALA A 161 -20.19 1.39 -16.71
CA ALA A 161 -20.65 2.76 -16.46
C ALA A 161 -20.81 3.06 -14.94
N ALA A 162 -21.22 2.07 -14.15
CA ALA A 162 -21.33 2.22 -12.71
C ALA A 162 -19.94 2.36 -12.05
N LEU A 163 -18.97 1.53 -12.44
CA LEU A 163 -17.62 1.63 -11.91
C LEU A 163 -16.93 2.94 -12.31
N ASP A 164 -17.07 3.38 -13.58
CA ASP A 164 -16.52 4.65 -14.05
C ASP A 164 -17.04 5.82 -13.21
N ALA A 165 -18.35 5.88 -13.00
CA ALA A 165 -18.98 6.93 -12.21
C ALA A 165 -18.57 6.88 -10.71
N SER A 166 -18.40 5.66 -10.16
CA SER A 166 -17.99 5.48 -8.77
C SER A 166 -16.57 5.98 -8.54
N LEU A 167 -15.60 5.64 -9.40
CA LEU A 167 -14.21 6.07 -9.24
C LEU A 167 -14.03 7.57 -9.48
N ASP A 168 -14.69 8.15 -10.49
CA ASP A 168 -14.70 9.61 -10.70
C ASP A 168 -15.24 10.34 -9.46
N ALA A 169 -16.37 9.90 -8.93
CA ALA A 169 -16.95 10.46 -7.72
C ALA A 169 -16.01 10.33 -6.51
N TRP A 170 -15.34 9.18 -6.36
CA TRP A 170 -14.42 8.96 -5.25
C TRP A 170 -13.22 9.91 -5.30
N LEU A 171 -12.57 10.03 -6.46
CA LEU A 171 -11.44 10.94 -6.66
C LEU A 171 -11.84 12.40 -6.39
N ASN A 172 -12.98 12.84 -6.90
CA ASN A 172 -13.47 14.20 -6.71
C ASN A 172 -13.80 14.49 -5.22
N ASN A 173 -14.40 13.53 -4.51
CA ASN A 173 -14.71 13.68 -3.09
C ASN A 173 -13.45 13.64 -2.22
N LEU A 174 -12.47 12.78 -2.53
CA LEU A 174 -11.16 12.75 -1.87
C LEU A 174 -10.44 14.09 -2.04
N LYS A 175 -10.41 14.62 -3.28
CA LYS A 175 -9.85 15.95 -3.56
C LYS A 175 -10.53 17.02 -2.73
N LYS A 176 -11.85 17.08 -2.73
CA LYS A 176 -12.63 18.04 -1.96
C LYS A 176 -12.34 17.94 -0.45
N ALA A 177 -12.29 16.75 0.11
CA ALA A 177 -11.99 16.52 1.51
C ALA A 177 -10.57 16.92 1.89
N ALA A 178 -9.58 16.65 1.01
CA ALA A 178 -8.18 16.93 1.27
C ALA A 178 -7.85 18.43 1.13
N GLU A 179 -8.45 19.12 0.18
CA GLU A 179 -8.20 20.55 -0.09
C GLU A 179 -8.97 21.50 0.85
N GLN A 180 -9.98 21.01 1.58
CA GLN A 180 -10.63 21.79 2.62
C GLN A 180 -9.67 22.06 3.78
N PRO A 181 -9.68 23.27 4.40
CA PRO A 181 -8.95 23.50 5.62
C PRO A 181 -9.38 22.49 6.69
N PRO A 182 -8.47 22.03 7.58
CA PRO A 182 -8.87 21.21 8.71
C PRO A 182 -9.97 21.97 9.45
N HIS A 183 -11.09 21.29 9.71
CA HIS A 183 -12.14 21.87 10.53
C HIS A 183 -11.49 22.22 11.87
N GLY A 184 -11.36 23.52 12.14
CA GLY A 184 -10.79 24.01 13.38
C GLY A 184 -11.60 23.41 14.52
N GLY A 185 -10.97 22.52 15.28
CA GLY A 185 -11.52 22.08 16.55
C GLY A 185 -11.73 23.30 17.43
N LYS A 186 -12.99 23.58 17.77
CA LYS A 186 -13.33 24.52 18.81
C LYS A 186 -13.05 23.89 20.17
#